data_065524c718b7434127013d3d8a90df18
#
_entry.id   065524c718b7434127013d3d8a90df18
#
_cell.length_a   1.000
_cell.length_b   1.000
_cell.length_c   1.000
_cell.angle_alpha   90.00
_cell.angle_beta   90.00
_cell.angle_gamma   90.00
#
_symmetry.space_group_name_H-M   'P 1'
#
loop_
_entity.id
_entity.type
_entity.pdbx_description
1 polymer ?
#
loop_
_entity_poly.entity_id
_entity_poly.type
_entity_poly.pdbx_seq_one_letter_code
_entity_poly.pdbx_strand_id
1 'polypeptide(L)'
;AALPSGSALLIAKQGQALGSRFLLDEDVNLAGRHPNADIFLDDVTVSRRHVEITRTPSGFELKDLGSMNGTYLNGEVVDSAQLSDGDELRIGKFRLTFYVGGKK
;
A
#
# COMPACT_ATOMS: atom_id res chain seq x y z
N ALA A 1 10.76 -11.62 -11.94
CA ALA A 1 11.62 -10.59 -12.49
C ALA A 1 11.80 -9.46 -11.50
N ALA A 2 12.92 -8.79 -11.53
CA ALA A 2 13.19 -7.69 -10.63
C ALA A 2 12.40 -6.46 -11.05
N LEU A 3 12.03 -5.65 -10.07
CA LEU A 3 11.39 -4.38 -10.33
C LEU A 3 12.40 -3.38 -10.84
N PRO A 4 11.97 -2.47 -11.73
CA PRO A 4 12.87 -1.39 -12.13
C PRO A 4 13.25 -0.52 -10.93
N SER A 5 14.40 0.12 -11.04
CA SER A 5 14.85 1.05 -10.02
C SER A 5 13.82 2.15 -9.83
N GLY A 6 13.53 2.49 -8.59
CA GLY A 6 12.59 3.54 -8.27
C GLY A 6 11.13 3.13 -8.31
N SER A 7 10.84 1.86 -8.59
CA SER A 7 9.47 1.38 -8.56
C SER A 7 9.25 0.49 -7.36
N ALA A 8 7.98 0.23 -7.06
CA ALA A 8 7.61 -0.62 -5.94
C ALA A 8 6.29 -1.29 -6.25
N LEU A 9 5.97 -2.30 -5.45
CA LEU A 9 4.69 -2.95 -5.62
C LEU A 9 4.20 -3.51 -4.29
N LEU A 10 2.88 -3.69 -4.22
CA LEU A 10 2.23 -4.37 -3.12
C LEU A 10 1.67 -5.69 -3.63
N ILE A 11 1.88 -6.74 -2.85
CA ILE A 11 1.32 -8.05 -3.18
C ILE A 11 0.37 -8.44 -2.06
N ALA A 12 -0.88 -8.75 -2.42
CA ALA A 12 -1.87 -9.15 -1.44
C ALA A 12 -1.56 -10.56 -0.95
N LYS A 13 -1.43 -10.70 0.36
CA LYS A 13 -1.10 -11.96 1.00
C LYS A 13 -2.30 -12.61 1.65
N GLN A 14 -3.42 -11.88 1.77
CA GLN A 14 -4.59 -12.40 2.45
C GLN A 14 -5.81 -11.60 2.02
N GLY A 15 -6.96 -12.25 1.97
CA GLY A 15 -8.20 -11.60 1.61
C GLY A 15 -8.61 -11.93 0.19
N GLN A 16 -9.64 -11.25 -0.29
CA GLN A 16 -10.18 -11.50 -1.62
C GLN A 16 -9.18 -11.24 -2.73
N ALA A 17 -8.24 -10.34 -2.47
CA ALA A 17 -7.25 -9.96 -3.48
C ALA A 17 -5.99 -10.83 -3.42
N LEU A 18 -6.03 -11.96 -2.72
CA LEU A 18 -4.86 -12.81 -2.54
C LEU A 18 -4.15 -13.05 -3.86
N GLY A 19 -2.86 -12.77 -3.90
CA GLY A 19 -2.05 -12.95 -5.09
C GLY A 19 -2.05 -11.78 -6.04
N SER A 20 -2.93 -10.81 -5.83
CA SER A 20 -2.96 -9.62 -6.68
C SER A 20 -1.72 -8.76 -6.44
N ARG A 21 -1.28 -8.11 -7.51
CA ARG A 21 -0.12 -7.22 -7.47
C ARG A 21 -0.56 -5.82 -7.86
N PHE A 22 -0.13 -4.85 -7.08
CA PHE A 22 -0.47 -3.44 -7.32
C PHE A 22 0.83 -2.67 -7.48
N LEU A 23 1.09 -2.23 -8.70
CA LEU A 23 2.32 -1.49 -9.01
C LEU A 23 2.19 -0.06 -8.52
N LEU A 24 3.21 0.41 -7.80
CA LEU A 24 3.22 1.78 -7.27
C LEU A 24 4.04 2.65 -8.22
N ASP A 25 3.46 2.98 -9.36
CA ASP A 25 4.18 3.68 -10.42
C ASP A 25 3.77 5.14 -10.57
N GLU A 26 2.92 5.64 -9.67
CA GLU A 26 2.56 7.05 -9.65
C GLU A 26 3.32 7.77 -8.56
N ASP A 27 3.38 9.11 -8.64
CA ASP A 27 3.97 9.88 -7.56
C ASP A 27 3.17 9.74 -6.29
N VAL A 28 1.84 9.68 -6.41
CA VAL A 28 0.94 9.44 -5.29
C VAL A 28 0.01 8.31 -5.70
N ASN A 29 0.02 7.24 -4.92
CA ASN A 29 -0.83 6.08 -5.19
C ASN A 29 -1.90 5.99 -4.11
N LEU A 30 -3.16 6.03 -4.52
CA LEU A 30 -4.29 5.98 -3.60
C LEU A 30 -4.77 4.54 -3.44
N ALA A 31 -4.90 4.11 -2.21
CA ALA A 31 -5.48 2.81 -1.89
C ALA A 31 -6.82 3.03 -1.20
N GLY A 32 -7.84 2.30 -1.64
CA GLY A 32 -9.14 2.44 -1.05
C GLY A 32 -10.22 1.73 -1.83
N ARG A 33 -11.46 1.97 -1.43
CA ARG A 33 -12.63 1.35 -2.04
C ARG A 33 -13.22 2.19 -3.16
N HIS A 34 -12.62 3.32 -3.46
CA HIS A 34 -13.06 4.18 -4.56
C HIS A 34 -12.68 3.53 -5.89
N PRO A 35 -13.58 3.54 -6.88
CA PRO A 35 -13.29 2.88 -8.17
C PRO A 35 -12.06 3.44 -8.89
N ASN A 36 -11.70 4.68 -8.61
CA ASN A 36 -10.54 5.31 -9.25
C ASN A 36 -9.25 5.12 -8.44
N ALA A 37 -9.29 4.36 -7.36
CA ALA A 37 -8.09 4.13 -6.58
C ALA A 37 -7.09 3.32 -7.38
N ASP A 38 -5.81 3.68 -7.25
CA ASP A 38 -4.73 2.95 -7.91
C ASP A 38 -4.63 1.54 -7.35
N ILE A 39 -4.89 1.40 -6.06
CA ILE A 39 -4.95 0.11 -5.38
C ILE A 39 -6.39 -0.06 -4.93
N PHE A 40 -7.20 -0.65 -5.79
CA PHE A 40 -8.63 -0.78 -5.53
C PHE A 40 -8.87 -2.01 -4.66
N LEU A 41 -9.35 -1.77 -3.44
CA LEU A 41 -9.63 -2.84 -2.48
C LEU A 41 -11.12 -2.79 -2.17
N ASP A 42 -11.88 -3.64 -2.85
CA ASP A 42 -13.34 -3.60 -2.81
C ASP A 42 -13.87 -4.40 -1.62
N ASP A 43 -13.89 -3.77 -0.46
CA ASP A 43 -14.41 -4.40 0.75
C ASP A 43 -14.92 -3.32 1.70
N VAL A 44 -15.95 -3.66 2.47
CA VAL A 44 -16.57 -2.70 3.38
C VAL A 44 -15.63 -2.30 4.52
N THR A 45 -14.59 -3.10 4.81
CA THR A 45 -13.63 -2.74 5.85
C THR A 45 -12.63 -1.71 5.37
N VAL A 46 -12.67 -1.34 4.08
CA VAL A 46 -11.74 -0.39 3.49
C VAL A 46 -12.48 0.92 3.24
N SER A 47 -11.92 2.03 3.70
CA SER A 47 -12.49 3.34 3.44
C SER A 47 -12.31 3.69 1.97
N ARG A 48 -13.17 4.57 1.44
CA ARG A 48 -13.09 4.95 0.03
C ARG A 48 -11.72 5.54 -0.30
N ARG A 49 -11.22 6.44 0.57
CA ARG A 49 -9.87 6.97 0.48
C ARG A 49 -9.18 6.57 1.77
N HIS A 50 -8.51 5.43 1.73
CA HIS A 50 -8.00 4.81 2.95
C HIS A 50 -6.58 5.28 3.27
N VAL A 51 -5.69 5.18 2.31
CA VAL A 51 -4.29 5.49 2.54
C VAL A 51 -3.64 5.89 1.22
N GLU A 52 -2.66 6.79 1.31
CA GLU A 52 -1.84 7.17 0.16
C GLU A 52 -0.42 6.68 0.37
N ILE A 53 0.18 6.24 -0.73
CA ILE A 53 1.60 5.88 -0.72
C ILE A 53 2.26 6.79 -1.73
N THR A 54 3.15 7.65 -1.24
CA THR A 54 3.78 8.72 -2.01
C THR A 54 5.24 8.39 -2.23
N ARG A 55 5.69 8.57 -3.47
CA ARG A 55 7.10 8.42 -3.79
C ARG A 55 7.85 9.64 -3.30
N THR A 56 8.94 9.42 -2.58
CA THR A 56 9.78 10.49 -2.05
C THR A 56 11.21 10.27 -2.54
N PRO A 57 12.08 11.28 -2.40
CA PRO A 57 13.49 11.09 -2.78
C PRO A 57 14.16 9.94 -2.05
N SER A 58 13.69 9.61 -0.85
CA SER A 58 14.30 8.53 -0.06
C SER A 58 13.53 7.23 -0.15
N GLY A 59 12.45 7.16 -0.96
CA GLY A 59 11.69 5.93 -1.10
C GLY A 59 10.21 6.19 -1.18
N PHE A 60 9.44 5.52 -0.31
CA PHE A 60 7.98 5.64 -0.31
C PHE A 60 7.49 5.92 1.10
N GLU A 61 6.50 6.78 1.19
CA GLU A 61 5.90 7.16 2.46
C GLU A 61 4.42 6.83 2.43
N LEU A 62 3.94 6.21 3.49
CA LEU A 62 2.54 5.86 3.66
C LEU A 62 1.87 6.93 4.53
N LYS A 63 0.64 7.31 4.15
CA LYS A 63 -0.13 8.27 4.93
C LYS A 63 -1.58 7.84 4.98
N ASP A 64 -2.09 7.59 6.19
CA ASP A 64 -3.50 7.27 6.38
C ASP A 64 -4.34 8.53 6.16
N LEU A 65 -5.44 8.37 5.45
CA LEU A 65 -6.30 9.50 5.09
C LEU A 65 -7.52 9.61 5.99
N GLY A 66 -7.35 9.27 7.27
CA GLY A 66 -8.47 9.30 8.20
C GLY A 66 -9.39 8.12 8.04
N SER A 67 -8.83 6.96 7.73
CA SER A 67 -9.61 5.77 7.48
C SER A 67 -10.40 5.35 8.72
N MET A 68 -11.52 4.68 8.49
CA MET A 68 -12.38 4.25 9.58
C MET A 68 -11.72 3.18 10.44
N ASN A 69 -11.02 2.24 9.80
CA ASN A 69 -10.44 1.11 10.51
C ASN A 69 -8.94 1.22 10.72
N GLY A 70 -8.33 2.31 10.25
CA GLY A 70 -6.90 2.53 10.40
C GLY A 70 -6.07 1.78 9.39
N THR A 71 -4.79 2.17 9.32
CA THR A 71 -3.80 1.51 8.48
C THR A 71 -2.72 0.98 9.40
N TYR A 72 -2.35 -0.29 9.20
CA TYR A 72 -1.39 -0.95 10.08
C TYR A 72 -0.12 -1.25 9.30
N LEU A 73 1.00 -0.96 9.92
CA LEU A 73 2.33 -1.26 9.37
C LEU A 73 3.02 -2.21 10.32
N ASN A 74 3.28 -3.43 9.85
CA ASN A 74 3.92 -4.47 10.66
C ASN A 74 3.21 -4.67 12.00
N GLY A 75 1.87 -4.62 11.95
CA GLY A 75 1.05 -4.89 13.12
C GLY A 75 0.74 -3.69 14.00
N GLU A 76 1.25 -2.51 13.66
CA GLU A 76 1.01 -1.29 14.45
C GLU A 76 0.24 -0.28 13.63
N VAL A 77 -0.78 0.34 14.25
CA VAL A 77 -1.54 1.38 13.58
C VAL A 77 -0.66 2.63 13.45
N VAL A 78 -0.65 3.23 12.26
CA VAL A 78 0.17 4.40 12.00
C VAL A 78 -0.65 5.45 11.25
N ASP A 79 -0.32 6.72 11.48
CA ASP A 79 -0.88 7.82 10.69
C ASP A 79 -0.04 8.05 9.46
N SER A 80 1.27 7.91 9.58
CA SER A 80 2.17 7.99 8.46
C SER A 80 3.45 7.24 8.83
N ALA A 81 4.15 6.76 7.82
CA ALA A 81 5.38 6.01 8.07
C ALA A 81 6.16 5.89 6.77
N GLN A 82 7.47 5.78 6.90
CA GLN A 82 8.36 5.46 5.80
C GLN A 82 8.30 3.95 5.57
N LEU A 83 8.15 3.55 4.31
CA LEU A 83 8.07 2.14 3.97
C LEU A 83 9.44 1.57 3.65
N SER A 84 9.64 0.32 4.03
CA SER A 84 10.86 -0.41 3.75
C SER A 84 10.51 -1.71 3.03
N ASP A 85 11.43 -2.20 2.22
CA ASP A 85 11.22 -3.45 1.51
C ASP A 85 10.86 -4.57 2.48
N GLY A 86 9.79 -5.27 2.18
CA GLY A 86 9.33 -6.38 3.01
C GLY A 86 8.33 -5.99 4.08
N ASP A 87 8.01 -4.69 4.21
CA ASP A 87 7.02 -4.28 5.19
C ASP A 87 5.66 -4.86 4.88
N GLU A 88 4.91 -5.19 5.94
CA GLU A 88 3.56 -5.70 5.80
C GLU A 88 2.56 -4.60 6.15
N LEU A 89 1.62 -4.37 5.24
CA LEU A 89 0.55 -3.40 5.42
C LEU A 89 -0.75 -4.12 5.64
N ARG A 90 -1.59 -3.57 6.53
CA ARG A 90 -2.94 -4.07 6.68
C ARG A 90 -3.91 -2.93 6.44
N ILE A 91 -4.76 -3.10 5.45
CA ILE A 91 -5.75 -2.12 5.04
C ILE A 91 -7.10 -2.83 5.05
N GLY A 92 -7.94 -2.50 6.04
CA GLY A 92 -9.17 -3.26 6.24
C GLY A 92 -8.81 -4.70 6.53
N LYS A 93 -9.44 -5.63 5.81
CA LYS A 93 -9.16 -7.06 5.98
C LYS A 93 -8.04 -7.55 5.08
N PHE A 94 -7.44 -6.67 4.28
CA PHE A 94 -6.40 -7.07 3.34
C PHE A 94 -5.03 -6.96 3.98
N ARG A 95 -4.17 -7.94 3.70
CA ARG A 95 -2.76 -7.90 4.07
C ARG A 95 -1.93 -7.84 2.82
N LEU A 96 -1.03 -6.87 2.76
CA LEU A 96 -0.22 -6.63 1.59
C LEU A 96 1.23 -6.51 2.02
N THR A 97 2.12 -7.02 1.18
CA THR A 97 3.55 -6.89 1.45
C THR A 97 4.14 -5.91 0.44
N PHE A 98 4.92 -4.98 0.95
CA PHE A 98 5.56 -3.94 0.15
C PHE A 98 6.93 -4.40 -0.30
N TYR A 99 7.18 -4.27 -1.60
CA TYR A 99 8.48 -4.60 -2.19
C TYR A 99 8.94 -3.40 -3.01
N VAL A 100 10.24 -3.11 -2.92
CA VAL A 100 10.82 -2.01 -3.68
C VAL A 100 11.91 -2.57 -4.57
N GLY A 101 12.00 -2.04 -5.79
CA GLY A 101 13.00 -2.46 -6.74
C GLY A 101 14.22 -1.58 -6.74
N GLY A 102 15.25 -1.99 -7.50
CA GLY A 102 16.42 -1.17 -7.73
C GLY A 102 17.38 -1.04 -6.59
N LYS A 103 17.36 -1.96 -5.68
CA LYS A 103 18.36 -1.93 -4.65
C LYS A 103 19.68 -2.34 -5.20
N LYS A 104 20.39 -1.70 -4.93
CA LYS A 104 21.55 -2.00 -5.41
C LYS A 104 22.20 -2.74 -5.01
#